data_b742e5c9ee07bdff50027bf75e52c259
#
_entry.id   b742e5c9ee07bdff50027bf75e52c259
#
_cell.length_a   1.000
_cell.length_b   1.000
_cell.length_c   1.000
_cell.angle_alpha   90.00
_cell.angle_beta   90.00
_cell.angle_gamma   90.00
#
_symmetry.space_group_name_H-M   'P 1'
#
loop_
_entity.id
_entity.type
_entity.pdbx_description
1 polymer ?
#
loop_
_entity_poly.entity_id
_entity_poly.type
_entity_poly.pdbx_seq_one_letter_code
_entity_poly.pdbx_strand_id
1 'polypeptide(L)'
;MVERTAPAVVSVEVHNRRRGGGGGGGGSGFVFTPDGFILTNSHVAHGATKTDVAFADGRRLRAELIGDDPDTDLAILRVDASSLVAAPLGDSAALRVGQVVIAIGNPLGFQSTVTAGVVSALGRSFRSVSGRLIDNVIQTDAALNPGNSGGPLLDSRGSVIGVNTAVILPAQGICFAVAANTVKLVVGQLIAHGHVRRARIGVGGQNVSLPRLAVRAHRLMQPSGVLITTIEPGSPAARAGLQPGDIIVAFAGQPVHGIDDLHRLLSGDRIGAATSVAAVRKAERLELPITAVETAKP
;
A
#
# COMPACT_ATOMS: atom_id res chain seq x y z
N MET A 1 -10.62 -17.77 19.52
CA MET A 1 -10.52 -16.81 18.41
C MET A 1 -9.54 -17.32 17.35
N VAL A 2 -8.27 -17.62 17.67
CA VAL A 2 -7.28 -18.20 16.74
C VAL A 2 -7.81 -19.44 16.03
N GLU A 3 -8.36 -20.41 16.74
CA GLU A 3 -8.93 -21.65 16.18
C GLU A 3 -9.98 -21.42 15.09
N ARG A 4 -10.75 -20.33 15.19
CA ARG A 4 -11.77 -19.97 14.19
C ARG A 4 -11.17 -19.33 12.95
N THR A 5 -10.06 -18.57 13.11
CA THR A 5 -9.48 -17.78 12.02
C THR A 5 -8.30 -18.50 11.36
N ALA A 6 -7.55 -19.34 12.09
CA ALA A 6 -6.41 -20.07 11.53
C ALA A 6 -6.74 -20.90 10.27
N PRO A 7 -7.92 -21.53 10.13
CA PRO A 7 -8.27 -22.22 8.89
C PRO A 7 -8.40 -21.30 7.66
N ALA A 8 -8.61 -20.00 7.86
CA ALA A 8 -8.60 -19.03 6.77
C ALA A 8 -7.20 -18.60 6.35
N VAL A 9 -6.17 -18.85 7.18
CA VAL A 9 -4.79 -18.43 6.89
C VAL A 9 -4.08 -19.48 6.05
N VAL A 10 -3.46 -19.04 4.97
CA VAL A 10 -2.85 -19.90 3.95
C VAL A 10 -1.37 -19.56 3.76
N SER A 11 -0.59 -20.54 3.29
CA SER A 11 0.73 -20.29 2.73
C SER A 11 0.60 -19.93 1.26
N VAL A 12 1.31 -18.90 0.82
CA VAL A 12 1.42 -18.48 -0.57
C VAL A 12 2.80 -18.84 -1.08
N GLU A 13 2.90 -19.76 -2.02
CA GLU A 13 4.14 -20.22 -2.64
C GLU A 13 4.22 -19.67 -4.06
N VAL A 14 5.32 -18.97 -4.40
CA VAL A 14 5.50 -18.36 -5.71
C VAL A 14 6.72 -18.95 -6.42
N HIS A 15 6.58 -19.12 -7.73
CA HIS A 15 7.63 -19.61 -8.60
C HIS A 15 7.97 -18.55 -9.63
N ASN A 16 9.25 -18.20 -9.73
CA ASN A 16 9.74 -17.23 -10.70
C ASN A 16 10.65 -17.90 -11.73
N ARG A 17 10.52 -17.52 -13.01
CA ARG A 17 11.47 -17.91 -14.05
C ARG A 17 12.78 -17.15 -13.91
N ARG A 18 13.63 -17.43 -12.97
CA ARG A 18 15.02 -16.98 -13.02
C ARG A 18 15.86 -18.02 -13.78
N ARG A 19 16.62 -17.57 -14.80
CA ARG A 19 17.67 -18.38 -15.45
C ARG A 19 18.67 -18.83 -14.38
N GLY A 20 18.72 -20.13 -14.07
CA GLY A 20 19.77 -20.74 -13.29
C GLY A 20 19.52 -20.94 -11.80
N GLY A 21 18.47 -21.65 -11.41
CA GLY A 21 18.25 -22.10 -10.04
C GLY A 21 16.87 -21.77 -9.52
N GLY A 22 16.12 -22.75 -9.06
CA GLY A 22 14.77 -22.61 -8.54
C GLY A 22 14.71 -21.74 -7.28
N GLY A 23 14.55 -20.44 -7.46
CA GLY A 23 14.24 -19.50 -6.39
C GLY A 23 12.72 -19.43 -6.21
N GLY A 24 12.15 -20.28 -5.34
CA GLY A 24 10.81 -20.10 -4.81
C GLY A 24 10.86 -19.06 -3.70
N GLY A 25 9.93 -18.11 -3.70
CA GLY A 25 9.62 -17.22 -2.59
C GLY A 25 8.26 -17.61 -2.01
N GLY A 26 7.91 -17.03 -0.88
CA GLY A 26 6.60 -17.26 -0.31
C GLY A 26 6.33 -16.35 0.87
N GLY A 27 5.10 -16.40 1.31
CA GLY A 27 4.59 -15.68 2.46
C GLY A 27 3.30 -16.30 2.94
N SER A 28 2.54 -15.53 3.66
CA SER A 28 1.20 -15.88 4.09
C SER A 28 0.15 -15.14 3.30
N GLY A 29 -1.07 -15.61 3.38
CA GLY A 29 -2.28 -14.93 2.94
C GLY A 29 -3.44 -15.37 3.81
N PHE A 30 -4.60 -14.82 3.55
CA PHE A 30 -5.82 -15.30 4.18
C PHE A 30 -7.02 -15.17 3.26
N VAL A 31 -7.91 -16.15 3.35
CA VAL A 31 -9.20 -16.15 2.67
C VAL A 31 -10.07 -15.06 3.30
N PHE A 32 -10.56 -14.11 2.53
CA PHE A 32 -11.44 -13.05 3.03
C PHE A 32 -12.87 -13.17 2.50
N THR A 33 -13.11 -14.02 1.49
CA THR A 33 -14.45 -14.37 1.00
C THR A 33 -14.57 -15.88 0.82
N PRO A 34 -15.75 -16.49 1.09
CA PRO A 34 -15.92 -17.94 1.02
C PRO A 34 -15.80 -18.54 -0.38
N ASP A 35 -15.83 -17.73 -1.43
CA ASP A 35 -15.74 -18.10 -2.86
C ASP A 35 -14.31 -18.08 -3.42
N GLY A 36 -13.29 -18.00 -2.54
CA GLY A 36 -11.90 -18.24 -2.89
C GLY A 36 -11.02 -17.02 -3.11
N PHE A 37 -11.46 -15.81 -2.76
CA PHE A 37 -10.58 -14.66 -2.77
C PHE A 37 -9.66 -14.65 -1.55
N ILE A 38 -8.37 -14.42 -1.79
CA ILE A 38 -7.29 -14.46 -0.80
C ILE A 38 -6.54 -13.13 -0.88
N LEU A 39 -6.32 -12.53 0.29
CA LEU A 39 -5.44 -11.37 0.45
C LEU A 39 -4.03 -11.81 0.82
N THR A 40 -3.04 -11.15 0.24
CA THR A 40 -1.62 -11.26 0.57
C THR A 40 -0.91 -9.93 0.29
N ASN A 41 0.40 -9.87 0.45
CA ASN A 41 1.18 -8.71 0.04
C ASN A 41 1.56 -8.76 -1.46
N SER A 42 1.71 -7.56 -2.06
CA SER A 42 2.21 -7.44 -3.42
C SER A 42 3.62 -8.02 -3.55
N HIS A 43 4.53 -7.69 -2.65
CA HIS A 43 5.91 -8.21 -2.69
C HIS A 43 6.00 -9.75 -2.61
N VAL A 44 4.94 -10.43 -2.12
CA VAL A 44 4.84 -11.90 -2.14
C VAL A 44 4.43 -12.41 -3.51
N ALA A 45 3.45 -11.79 -4.16
CA ALA A 45 2.80 -12.32 -5.38
C ALA A 45 3.27 -11.64 -6.68
N HIS A 46 3.84 -10.44 -6.61
CA HIS A 46 4.20 -9.62 -7.77
C HIS A 46 5.21 -10.32 -8.69
N GLY A 47 4.90 -10.33 -9.99
CA GLY A 47 5.78 -10.90 -11.03
C GLY A 47 5.92 -12.43 -10.96
N ALA A 48 5.15 -13.13 -10.13
CA ALA A 48 5.14 -14.58 -10.08
C ALA A 48 4.61 -15.18 -11.39
N THR A 49 5.32 -16.19 -11.91
CA THR A 49 4.85 -16.95 -13.10
C THR A 49 3.85 -18.03 -12.72
N LYS A 50 3.93 -18.48 -11.48
CA LYS A 50 3.07 -19.49 -10.90
C LYS A 50 2.90 -19.21 -9.41
N THR A 51 1.65 -19.27 -8.94
CA THR A 51 1.32 -19.13 -7.52
C THR A 51 0.50 -20.34 -7.08
N ASP A 52 0.92 -21.01 -6.03
CA ASP A 52 0.18 -22.09 -5.39
C ASP A 52 -0.15 -21.67 -3.96
N VAL A 53 -1.30 -22.07 -3.46
CA VAL A 53 -1.76 -21.78 -2.11
C VAL A 53 -1.96 -23.08 -1.35
N ALA A 54 -1.33 -23.19 -0.18
CA ALA A 54 -1.50 -24.34 0.72
C ALA A 54 -2.38 -23.93 1.92
N PHE A 55 -3.42 -24.72 2.17
CA PHE A 55 -4.35 -24.56 3.27
C PHE A 55 -3.91 -25.36 4.49
N ALA A 56 -4.41 -24.99 5.67
CA ALA A 56 -4.10 -25.67 6.92
C ALA A 56 -4.58 -27.15 6.97
N ASP A 57 -5.54 -27.53 6.14
CA ASP A 57 -6.03 -28.90 5.99
C ASP A 57 -5.19 -29.77 5.02
N GLY A 58 -4.10 -29.21 4.50
CA GLY A 58 -3.17 -29.88 3.59
C GLY A 58 -3.53 -29.75 2.10
N ARG A 59 -4.69 -29.18 1.76
CA ARG A 59 -5.02 -28.93 0.33
C ARG A 59 -4.06 -27.92 -0.25
N ARG A 60 -3.65 -28.17 -1.49
CA ARG A 60 -2.87 -27.22 -2.31
C ARG A 60 -3.64 -26.92 -3.58
N LEU A 61 -3.87 -25.64 -3.84
CA LEU A 61 -4.61 -25.18 -5.00
C LEU A 61 -3.79 -24.17 -5.79
N ARG A 62 -3.94 -24.20 -7.10
CA ARG A 62 -3.42 -23.16 -7.98
C ARG A 62 -4.19 -21.87 -7.72
N ALA A 63 -3.47 -20.76 -7.57
CA ALA A 63 -4.06 -19.45 -7.45
C ALA A 63 -3.77 -18.59 -8.68
N GLU A 64 -4.76 -17.79 -9.06
CA GLU A 64 -4.65 -16.75 -10.08
C GLU A 64 -4.46 -15.40 -9.40
N LEU A 65 -3.55 -14.58 -9.92
CA LEU A 65 -3.38 -13.18 -9.48
C LEU A 65 -4.48 -12.33 -10.14
N ILE A 66 -5.44 -11.86 -9.35
CA ILE A 66 -6.53 -10.99 -9.81
C ILE A 66 -6.04 -9.56 -10.00
N GLY A 67 -5.19 -9.12 -9.10
CA GLY A 67 -4.55 -7.81 -9.16
C GLY A 67 -3.63 -7.58 -7.98
N ASP A 68 -2.70 -6.65 -8.15
CA ASP A 68 -1.81 -6.23 -7.09
C ASP A 68 -1.51 -4.74 -7.16
N ASP A 69 -1.08 -4.21 -6.05
CA ASP A 69 -0.71 -2.82 -5.88
C ASP A 69 0.59 -2.70 -5.07
N PRO A 70 1.74 -2.57 -5.76
CA PRO A 70 3.03 -2.38 -5.11
C PRO A 70 3.11 -1.13 -4.22
N ASP A 71 2.29 -0.13 -4.49
CA ASP A 71 2.26 1.14 -3.74
C ASP A 71 1.66 0.98 -2.34
N THR A 72 0.69 0.10 -2.16
CA THR A 72 0.11 -0.24 -0.84
C THR A 72 0.56 -1.60 -0.33
N ASP A 73 1.38 -2.30 -1.11
CA ASP A 73 1.87 -3.65 -0.82
C ASP A 73 0.74 -4.67 -0.58
N LEU A 74 -0.33 -4.61 -1.39
CA LEU A 74 -1.46 -5.53 -1.33
C LEU A 74 -1.64 -6.27 -2.65
N ALA A 75 -2.04 -7.54 -2.58
CA ALA A 75 -2.40 -8.35 -3.72
C ALA A 75 -3.61 -9.23 -3.43
N ILE A 76 -4.40 -9.53 -4.47
CA ILE A 76 -5.53 -10.45 -4.43
C ILE A 76 -5.24 -11.63 -5.31
N LEU A 77 -5.34 -12.80 -4.71
CA LEU A 77 -5.32 -14.08 -5.39
C LEU A 77 -6.73 -14.69 -5.40
N ARG A 78 -7.00 -15.57 -6.35
CA ARG A 78 -8.21 -16.38 -6.40
C ARG A 78 -7.87 -17.84 -6.60
N VAL A 79 -8.52 -18.70 -5.83
CA VAL A 79 -8.51 -20.15 -6.02
C VAL A 79 -9.89 -20.63 -6.46
N ASP A 80 -9.95 -21.69 -7.25
CA ASP A 80 -11.20 -22.34 -7.63
C ASP A 80 -11.64 -23.26 -6.49
N ALA A 81 -12.27 -22.69 -5.49
CA ALA A 81 -12.84 -23.40 -4.35
C ALA A 81 -13.99 -22.60 -3.74
N SER A 82 -14.92 -23.29 -3.14
CA SER A 82 -16.10 -22.71 -2.49
C SER A 82 -16.22 -23.19 -1.05
N SER A 83 -17.06 -22.50 -0.28
CA SER A 83 -17.33 -22.84 1.13
C SER A 83 -16.08 -22.81 2.02
N LEU A 84 -15.12 -21.95 1.68
CA LEU A 84 -13.92 -21.74 2.48
C LEU A 84 -14.22 -20.95 3.74
N VAL A 85 -13.49 -21.27 4.82
CA VAL A 85 -13.50 -20.43 6.02
C VAL A 85 -12.86 -19.08 5.67
N ALA A 86 -13.59 -18.00 5.90
CA ALA A 86 -13.14 -16.65 5.61
C ALA A 86 -12.91 -15.84 6.90
N ALA A 87 -11.86 -15.03 6.93
CA ALA A 87 -11.59 -14.10 8.01
C ALA A 87 -12.25 -12.74 7.72
N PRO A 88 -13.18 -12.26 8.56
CA PRO A 88 -13.91 -11.01 8.30
C PRO A 88 -13.02 -9.79 8.47
N LEU A 89 -13.10 -8.84 7.52
CA LEU A 89 -12.42 -7.55 7.61
C LEU A 89 -13.12 -6.63 8.64
N GLY A 90 -12.40 -6.25 9.68
CA GLY A 90 -12.83 -5.33 10.74
C GLY A 90 -12.75 -3.86 10.35
N ASP A 91 -12.90 -2.98 11.35
CA ASP A 91 -12.77 -1.53 11.22
C ASP A 91 -11.51 -1.03 11.94
N SER A 92 -10.52 -0.61 11.17
CA SER A 92 -9.26 -0.08 11.72
C SER A 92 -9.37 1.35 12.25
N ALA A 93 -10.45 2.10 11.95
CA ALA A 93 -10.66 3.44 12.51
C ALA A 93 -11.05 3.40 14.00
N ALA A 94 -11.59 2.28 14.47
CA ALA A 94 -11.98 2.10 15.87
C ALA A 94 -10.82 1.64 16.80
N LEU A 95 -9.60 1.44 16.24
CA LEU A 95 -8.45 0.95 17.00
C LEU A 95 -7.96 1.98 18.02
N ARG A 96 -7.38 1.47 19.11
CA ARG A 96 -6.74 2.26 20.15
C ARG A 96 -5.34 1.73 20.44
N VAL A 97 -4.40 2.64 20.70
CA VAL A 97 -3.07 2.28 21.20
C VAL A 97 -3.21 1.52 22.51
N GLY A 98 -2.44 0.44 22.66
CA GLY A 98 -2.52 -0.50 23.78
C GLY A 98 -3.54 -1.64 23.61
N GLN A 99 -4.36 -1.63 22.54
CA GLN A 99 -5.29 -2.72 22.23
C GLN A 99 -4.52 -3.99 21.86
N VAL A 100 -4.89 -5.13 22.44
CA VAL A 100 -4.29 -6.44 22.12
C VAL A 100 -4.57 -6.82 20.69
N VAL A 101 -3.56 -7.31 20.00
CA VAL A 101 -3.62 -7.80 18.63
C VAL A 101 -2.91 -9.15 18.49
N ILE A 102 -3.32 -9.92 17.50
CA ILE A 102 -2.73 -11.24 17.20
C ILE A 102 -2.40 -11.27 15.71
N ALA A 103 -1.15 -11.54 15.40
CA ALA A 103 -0.69 -11.81 14.05
C ALA A 103 -0.65 -13.32 13.79
N ILE A 104 -1.19 -13.74 12.66
CA ILE A 104 -1.15 -15.14 12.22
C ILE A 104 -0.47 -15.20 10.86
N GLY A 105 0.44 -16.17 10.70
CA GLY A 105 1.05 -16.52 9.43
C GLY A 105 1.10 -18.03 9.24
N ASN A 106 1.29 -18.47 8.01
CA ASN A 106 1.49 -19.88 7.68
C ASN A 106 2.64 -20.02 6.65
N PRO A 107 3.88 -19.68 7.04
CA PRO A 107 4.99 -19.59 6.09
C PRO A 107 5.36 -20.91 5.42
N LEU A 108 5.07 -22.04 6.05
CA LEU A 108 5.48 -23.37 5.58
C LEU A 108 4.31 -24.26 5.13
N GLY A 109 3.07 -23.78 5.24
CA GLY A 109 1.88 -24.51 4.84
C GLY A 109 1.45 -25.66 5.78
N PHE A 110 2.19 -25.92 6.86
CA PHE A 110 1.91 -27.04 7.76
C PHE A 110 1.36 -26.61 9.12
N GLN A 111 1.83 -25.49 9.65
CA GLN A 111 1.42 -24.98 10.95
C GLN A 111 1.38 -23.46 10.95
N SER A 112 0.29 -22.90 11.45
CA SER A 112 0.18 -21.46 11.63
C SER A 112 1.11 -20.99 12.75
N THR A 113 1.90 -19.97 12.46
CA THR A 113 2.64 -19.22 13.48
C THR A 113 1.74 -18.14 14.04
N VAL A 114 1.58 -18.10 15.35
CA VAL A 114 0.76 -17.12 16.05
C VAL A 114 1.63 -16.30 16.98
N THR A 115 1.55 -14.99 16.85
CA THR A 115 2.23 -14.05 17.76
C THR A 115 1.21 -13.03 18.28
N ALA A 116 1.41 -12.57 19.51
CA ALA A 116 0.55 -11.59 20.16
C ALA A 116 1.36 -10.36 20.57
N GLY A 117 0.70 -9.24 20.57
CA GLY A 117 1.24 -7.95 20.99
C GLY A 117 0.12 -6.93 21.17
N VAL A 118 0.45 -5.67 21.08
CA VAL A 118 -0.49 -4.56 21.16
C VAL A 118 -0.35 -3.62 19.95
N VAL A 119 -1.36 -2.82 19.74
CA VAL A 119 -1.24 -1.63 18.86
C VAL A 119 -0.27 -0.65 19.54
N SER A 120 0.94 -0.54 19.03
CA SER A 120 1.98 0.35 19.60
C SER A 120 1.79 1.79 19.16
N ALA A 121 1.34 2.02 17.91
CA ALA A 121 1.01 3.34 17.39
C ALA A 121 0.04 3.25 16.21
N LEU A 122 -0.66 4.34 15.96
CA LEU A 122 -1.56 4.56 14.82
C LEU A 122 -1.16 5.82 14.05
N GLY A 123 -1.66 5.95 12.80
CA GLY A 123 -1.39 7.12 11.97
C GLY A 123 0.09 7.25 11.54
N ARG A 124 0.84 6.16 11.57
CA ARG A 124 2.20 6.09 11.04
C ARG A 124 2.16 5.90 9.54
N SER A 125 3.27 6.19 8.90
CA SER A 125 3.48 5.91 7.48
C SER A 125 4.70 5.01 7.30
N PHE A 126 4.63 4.13 6.32
CA PHE A 126 5.70 3.19 5.98
C PHE A 126 5.96 3.27 4.48
N ARG A 127 7.22 3.19 4.07
CA ARG A 127 7.58 3.25 2.64
C ARG A 127 7.53 1.86 2.02
N SER A 128 6.68 1.69 1.00
CA SER A 128 6.56 0.44 0.25
C SER A 128 7.83 0.14 -0.58
N VAL A 129 7.90 -1.05 -1.14
CA VAL A 129 9.00 -1.46 -2.04
C VAL A 129 9.06 -0.58 -3.29
N SER A 130 7.93 -0.04 -3.78
CA SER A 130 7.88 0.92 -4.88
C SER A 130 8.45 2.29 -4.52
N GLY A 131 8.73 2.55 -3.23
CA GLY A 131 9.18 3.83 -2.71
C GLY A 131 8.04 4.78 -2.34
N ARG A 132 6.79 4.43 -2.59
CA ARG A 132 5.62 5.22 -2.19
C ARG A 132 5.31 5.06 -0.71
N LEU A 133 4.79 6.11 -0.09
CA LEU A 133 4.40 6.07 1.31
C LEU A 133 3.03 5.38 1.46
N ILE A 134 2.96 4.37 2.30
CA ILE A 134 1.70 3.78 2.75
C ILE A 134 1.30 4.53 4.01
N ASP A 135 0.25 5.31 3.93
CA ASP A 135 -0.25 6.08 5.05
C ASP A 135 -1.14 5.25 5.98
N ASN A 136 -1.27 5.72 7.21
CA ASN A 136 -2.19 5.17 8.22
C ASN A 136 -1.96 3.68 8.51
N VAL A 137 -0.70 3.24 8.56
CA VAL A 137 -0.36 1.87 8.96
C VAL A 137 -0.50 1.69 10.47
N ILE A 138 -0.78 0.46 10.88
CA ILE A 138 -0.82 0.03 12.27
C ILE A 138 0.60 -0.41 12.65
N GLN A 139 1.17 0.21 13.68
CA GLN A 139 2.40 -0.26 14.29
C GLN A 139 2.05 -1.20 15.45
N THR A 140 2.73 -2.34 15.53
CA THR A 140 2.56 -3.35 16.59
C THR A 140 3.92 -3.91 17.02
N ASP A 141 3.99 -4.41 18.24
CA ASP A 141 5.11 -5.20 18.77
C ASP A 141 4.87 -6.73 18.67
N ALA A 142 3.71 -7.15 18.13
CA ALA A 142 3.51 -8.55 17.76
C ALA A 142 4.62 -8.98 16.80
N ALA A 143 5.39 -10.02 17.16
CA ALA A 143 6.56 -10.41 16.38
C ALA A 143 6.16 -10.88 14.97
N LEU A 144 6.61 -10.15 13.96
CA LEU A 144 6.48 -10.53 12.56
C LEU A 144 7.79 -11.15 12.09
N ASN A 145 7.78 -12.45 11.90
CA ASN A 145 8.91 -13.20 11.34
C ASN A 145 8.78 -13.32 9.81
N PRO A 146 9.87 -13.57 9.07
CA PRO A 146 9.80 -13.91 7.66
C PRO A 146 8.75 -14.99 7.40
N GLY A 147 7.83 -14.72 6.48
CA GLY A 147 6.70 -15.60 6.17
C GLY A 147 5.36 -15.22 6.79
N ASN A 148 5.32 -14.33 7.80
CA ASN A 148 4.06 -13.78 8.32
C ASN A 148 3.50 -12.65 7.42
N SER A 149 4.32 -12.10 6.52
CA SER A 149 3.91 -11.10 5.53
C SER A 149 2.74 -11.61 4.70
N GLY A 150 1.70 -10.79 4.53
CA GLY A 150 0.45 -11.13 3.87
C GLY A 150 -0.59 -11.80 4.77
N GLY A 151 -0.19 -12.30 5.94
CA GLY A 151 -1.11 -12.84 6.95
C GLY A 151 -1.92 -11.75 7.65
N PRO A 152 -3.03 -12.11 8.33
CA PRO A 152 -3.89 -11.18 9.03
C PRO A 152 -3.30 -10.71 10.36
N LEU A 153 -3.51 -9.44 10.69
CA LEU A 153 -3.47 -8.90 12.05
C LEU A 153 -4.90 -8.83 12.57
N LEU A 154 -5.17 -9.48 13.71
CA LEU A 154 -6.52 -9.64 14.27
C LEU A 154 -6.70 -8.84 15.55
N ASP A 155 -7.93 -8.39 15.79
CA ASP A 155 -8.37 -7.93 17.11
C ASP A 155 -8.79 -9.13 18.02
N SER A 156 -9.14 -8.84 19.26
CA SER A 156 -9.58 -9.85 20.24
C SER A 156 -10.88 -10.58 19.86
N ARG A 157 -11.64 -10.07 18.88
CA ARG A 157 -12.88 -10.71 18.37
C ARG A 157 -12.61 -11.64 17.19
N GLY A 158 -11.39 -11.58 16.60
CA GLY A 158 -11.00 -12.34 15.43
C GLY A 158 -11.30 -11.62 14.10
N SER A 159 -11.59 -10.32 14.15
CA SER A 159 -11.72 -9.50 12.96
C SER A 159 -10.35 -9.06 12.46
N VAL A 160 -10.13 -9.08 11.16
CA VAL A 160 -8.88 -8.62 10.54
C VAL A 160 -8.85 -7.09 10.57
N ILE A 161 -7.95 -6.53 11.37
CA ILE A 161 -7.73 -5.10 11.49
C ILE A 161 -6.60 -4.59 10.59
N GLY A 162 -5.79 -5.49 10.03
CA GLY A 162 -4.72 -5.16 9.10
C GLY A 162 -4.13 -6.39 8.43
N VAL A 163 -3.28 -6.14 7.41
CA VAL A 163 -2.47 -7.14 6.72
C VAL A 163 -1.00 -6.91 7.08
N ASN A 164 -0.37 -7.92 7.68
CA ASN A 164 1.03 -7.85 8.09
C ASN A 164 1.92 -7.62 6.86
N THR A 165 2.85 -6.64 6.91
CA THR A 165 3.66 -6.32 5.73
C THR A 165 5.16 -6.28 6.03
N ALA A 166 5.62 -5.47 6.97
CA ALA A 166 7.03 -5.19 7.11
C ALA A 166 7.50 -5.16 8.56
N VAL A 167 8.80 -5.46 8.69
CA VAL A 167 9.56 -5.29 9.93
C VAL A 167 10.70 -4.33 9.66
N ILE A 168 10.91 -3.34 10.52
CA ILE A 168 12.10 -2.48 10.43
C ILE A 168 13.27 -3.22 11.08
N LEU A 169 14.19 -3.73 10.26
CA LEU A 169 15.47 -4.24 10.72
C LEU A 169 16.50 -3.08 10.77
N PRO A 170 17.30 -2.91 11.86
CA PRO A 170 17.48 -3.81 13.00
C PRO A 170 16.61 -3.51 14.24
N ALA A 171 15.57 -2.69 14.16
CA ALA A 171 14.75 -2.34 15.32
C ALA A 171 13.82 -3.50 15.72
N GLN A 172 14.09 -4.15 16.85
CA GLN A 172 13.21 -5.18 17.40
C GLN A 172 11.87 -4.57 17.90
N GLY A 173 10.77 -5.28 17.65
CA GLY A 173 9.45 -4.85 18.15
C GLY A 173 8.79 -3.71 17.37
N ILE A 174 9.30 -3.36 16.18
CA ILE A 174 8.65 -2.40 15.27
C ILE A 174 8.18 -3.14 14.03
N CYS A 175 6.93 -3.53 14.05
CA CYS A 175 6.25 -4.23 12.97
C CYS A 175 5.09 -3.38 12.45
N PHE A 176 4.77 -3.53 11.16
CA PHE A 176 3.71 -2.76 10.51
C PHE A 176 2.70 -3.67 9.81
N ALA A 177 1.45 -3.22 9.83
CA ALA A 177 0.37 -3.82 9.06
C ALA A 177 -0.39 -2.73 8.29
N VAL A 178 -0.77 -3.03 7.05
CA VAL A 178 -1.66 -2.17 6.26
C VAL A 178 -3.05 -2.21 6.88
N ALA A 179 -3.59 -1.06 7.24
CA ALA A 179 -4.86 -0.97 7.98
C ALA A 179 -6.05 -1.49 7.19
N ALA A 180 -6.99 -2.18 7.83
CA ALA A 180 -8.13 -2.85 7.19
C ALA A 180 -9.01 -1.90 6.36
N ASN A 181 -9.14 -0.63 6.73
CA ASN A 181 -9.91 0.34 5.94
C ASN A 181 -9.20 0.71 4.65
N THR A 182 -7.86 0.80 4.65
CA THR A 182 -7.05 0.92 3.42
C THR A 182 -7.22 -0.34 2.56
N VAL A 183 -7.15 -1.54 3.18
CA VAL A 183 -7.37 -2.82 2.49
C VAL A 183 -8.72 -2.83 1.77
N LYS A 184 -9.82 -2.45 2.42
CA LYS A 184 -11.16 -2.43 1.80
C LYS A 184 -11.22 -1.54 0.55
N LEU A 185 -10.59 -0.36 0.59
CA LEU A 185 -10.54 0.54 -0.56
C LEU A 185 -9.74 -0.05 -1.73
N VAL A 186 -8.59 -0.63 -1.43
CA VAL A 186 -7.70 -1.23 -2.44
C VAL A 186 -8.32 -2.48 -3.05
N VAL A 187 -8.87 -3.38 -2.22
CA VAL A 187 -9.54 -4.62 -2.66
C VAL A 187 -10.63 -4.34 -3.68
N GLY A 188 -11.49 -3.35 -3.42
CA GLY A 188 -12.55 -2.97 -4.36
C GLY A 188 -12.03 -2.61 -5.75
N GLN A 189 -10.90 -1.88 -5.82
CA GLN A 189 -10.28 -1.50 -7.08
C GLN A 189 -9.53 -2.67 -7.75
N LEU A 190 -8.82 -3.48 -6.97
CA LEU A 190 -8.11 -4.66 -7.51
C LEU A 190 -9.08 -5.67 -8.13
N ILE A 191 -10.22 -5.93 -7.50
CA ILE A 191 -11.26 -6.83 -8.06
C ILE A 191 -11.89 -6.22 -9.32
N ALA A 192 -12.20 -4.91 -9.31
CA ALA A 192 -12.88 -4.27 -10.42
C ALA A 192 -11.98 -4.01 -11.63
N HIS A 193 -10.71 -3.70 -11.42
CA HIS A 193 -9.81 -3.18 -12.45
C HIS A 193 -8.49 -3.96 -12.59
N GLY A 194 -8.17 -4.86 -11.65
CA GLY A 194 -6.87 -5.55 -11.56
C GLY A 194 -5.73 -4.68 -11.05
N HIS A 195 -5.95 -3.39 -10.80
CA HIS A 195 -4.98 -2.43 -10.30
C HIS A 195 -5.68 -1.28 -9.57
N VAL A 196 -4.93 -0.53 -8.76
CA VAL A 196 -5.43 0.70 -8.12
C VAL A 196 -5.26 1.87 -9.08
N ARG A 197 -6.37 2.52 -9.40
CA ARG A 197 -6.36 3.70 -10.28
C ARG A 197 -5.80 4.91 -9.54
N ARG A 198 -4.80 5.54 -10.12
CA ARG A 198 -4.17 6.76 -9.60
C ARG A 198 -3.99 7.77 -10.70
N ALA A 199 -4.12 9.04 -10.33
CA ALA A 199 -3.82 10.15 -11.21
C ALA A 199 -2.31 10.40 -11.26
N ARG A 200 -1.82 10.93 -12.40
CA ARG A 200 -0.46 11.43 -12.56
C ARG A 200 -0.45 12.73 -13.35
N ILE A 201 0.57 13.54 -13.12
CA ILE A 201 0.81 14.77 -13.86
C ILE A 201 2.10 14.70 -14.70
N GLY A 202 2.93 13.68 -14.51
CA GLY A 202 4.15 13.45 -15.30
C GLY A 202 5.31 14.37 -14.90
N VAL A 203 5.59 14.47 -13.60
CA VAL A 203 6.75 15.16 -13.05
C VAL A 203 7.63 14.19 -12.28
N GLY A 204 8.95 14.30 -12.42
CA GLY A 204 9.90 13.79 -11.44
C GLY A 204 10.35 14.93 -10.54
N GLY A 205 10.50 14.65 -9.25
CA GLY A 205 10.81 15.71 -8.30
C GLY A 205 11.45 15.20 -7.01
N GLN A 206 11.86 16.15 -6.18
CA GLN A 206 12.42 15.90 -4.86
C GLN A 206 11.90 16.90 -3.83
N ASN A 207 11.84 16.51 -2.58
CA ASN A 207 11.46 17.41 -1.49
C ASN A 207 12.51 18.50 -1.32
N VAL A 208 12.05 19.74 -1.16
CA VAL A 208 12.91 20.91 -0.95
C VAL A 208 12.34 21.84 0.11
N SER A 209 13.22 22.44 0.91
CA SER A 209 12.83 23.54 1.79
C SER A 209 12.74 24.83 0.99
N LEU A 210 11.72 25.63 1.28
CA LEU A 210 11.54 26.96 0.66
C LEU A 210 12.29 28.03 1.47
N PRO A 211 12.91 29.02 0.79
CA PRO A 211 13.46 30.19 1.49
C PRO A 211 12.38 30.91 2.29
N ARG A 212 12.69 31.33 3.52
CA ARG A 212 11.75 32.04 4.41
C ARG A 212 11.12 33.27 3.74
N LEU A 213 11.89 33.95 2.89
CA LEU A 213 11.41 35.09 2.13
C LEU A 213 10.29 34.70 1.16
N ALA A 214 10.43 33.58 0.42
CA ALA A 214 9.41 33.07 -0.49
C ALA A 214 8.14 32.65 0.28
N VAL A 215 8.31 31.96 1.42
CA VAL A 215 7.17 31.55 2.28
C VAL A 215 6.35 32.78 2.71
N ARG A 216 7.02 33.85 3.16
CA ARG A 216 6.36 35.09 3.56
C ARG A 216 5.75 35.86 2.40
N ALA A 217 6.50 36.02 1.30
CA ALA A 217 6.06 36.76 0.12
C ALA A 217 4.80 36.16 -0.51
N HIS A 218 4.71 34.82 -0.55
CA HIS A 218 3.57 34.11 -1.14
C HIS A 218 2.56 33.62 -0.11
N ARG A 219 2.69 33.99 1.16
CA ARG A 219 1.82 33.59 2.27
C ARG A 219 1.57 32.08 2.30
N LEU A 220 2.65 31.29 2.10
CA LEU A 220 2.56 29.84 2.13
C LEU A 220 2.39 29.35 3.56
N MET A 221 1.56 28.33 3.74
CA MET A 221 1.33 27.73 5.05
C MET A 221 2.44 26.75 5.44
N GLN A 222 3.26 26.30 4.47
CA GLN A 222 4.32 25.33 4.67
C GLN A 222 5.69 25.87 4.24
N PRO A 223 6.78 25.41 4.90
CA PRO A 223 8.15 25.83 4.59
C PRO A 223 8.82 24.93 3.52
N SER A 224 8.08 24.07 2.85
CA SER A 224 8.64 23.07 1.91
C SER A 224 7.69 22.82 0.73
N GLY A 225 8.17 22.10 -0.29
CA GLY A 225 7.40 21.72 -1.46
C GLY A 225 8.15 20.68 -2.29
N VAL A 226 7.69 20.45 -3.53
CA VAL A 226 8.30 19.51 -4.47
C VAL A 226 9.01 20.28 -5.57
N LEU A 227 10.34 20.25 -5.59
CA LEU A 227 11.15 20.76 -6.70
C LEU A 227 11.03 19.82 -7.89
N ILE A 228 10.55 20.33 -9.01
CA ILE A 228 10.49 19.58 -10.26
C ILE A 228 11.90 19.43 -10.83
N THR A 229 12.36 18.21 -11.01
CA THR A 229 13.66 17.89 -11.63
C THR A 229 13.50 17.49 -13.09
N THR A 230 12.41 16.81 -13.44
CA THR A 230 12.10 16.35 -14.79
C THR A 230 10.62 16.47 -15.09
N ILE A 231 10.29 16.64 -16.37
CA ILE A 231 8.90 16.63 -16.86
C ILE A 231 8.83 15.69 -18.07
N GLU A 232 7.87 14.77 -18.03
CA GLU A 232 7.62 13.88 -19.16
C GLU A 232 7.06 14.68 -20.35
N PRO A 233 7.61 14.50 -21.57
CA PRO A 233 7.07 15.14 -22.77
C PRO A 233 5.58 14.80 -23.00
N GLY A 234 4.75 15.78 -23.34
CA GLY A 234 3.33 15.61 -23.58
C GLY A 234 2.47 15.29 -22.35
N SER A 235 3.07 15.28 -21.15
CA SER A 235 2.36 15.07 -19.89
C SER A 235 1.41 16.23 -19.55
N PRO A 236 0.47 16.04 -18.60
CA PRO A 236 -0.32 17.14 -18.05
C PRO A 236 0.52 18.31 -17.55
N ALA A 237 1.63 18.04 -16.87
CA ALA A 237 2.55 19.06 -16.37
C ALA A 237 3.19 19.88 -17.51
N ALA A 238 3.62 19.20 -18.59
CA ALA A 238 4.17 19.86 -19.76
C ALA A 238 3.13 20.77 -20.43
N ARG A 239 1.89 20.27 -20.61
CA ARG A 239 0.80 21.07 -21.21
C ARG A 239 0.36 22.24 -20.34
N ALA A 240 0.43 22.11 -19.02
CA ALA A 240 0.13 23.18 -18.07
C ALA A 240 1.23 24.28 -18.04
N GLY A 241 2.42 24.04 -18.65
CA GLY A 241 3.52 25.00 -18.68
C GLY A 241 4.42 24.95 -17.44
N LEU A 242 4.37 23.87 -16.65
CA LEU A 242 5.35 23.60 -15.60
C LEU A 242 6.74 23.39 -16.24
N GLN A 243 7.78 23.72 -15.49
CA GLN A 243 9.17 23.64 -15.95
C GLN A 243 10.06 23.00 -14.87
N PRO A 244 11.15 22.32 -15.25
CA PRO A 244 12.19 21.96 -14.29
C PRO A 244 12.69 23.22 -13.55
N GLY A 245 12.86 23.09 -12.23
CA GLY A 245 13.18 24.22 -11.34
C GLY A 245 11.95 24.86 -10.66
N ASP A 246 10.73 24.59 -11.09
CA ASP A 246 9.53 25.00 -10.37
C ASP A 246 9.41 24.22 -9.06
N ILE A 247 8.87 24.85 -8.02
CA ILE A 247 8.57 24.17 -6.75
C ILE A 247 7.06 24.12 -6.58
N ILE A 248 6.47 22.91 -6.67
CA ILE A 248 5.05 22.71 -6.41
C ILE A 248 4.80 22.94 -4.92
N VAL A 249 3.84 23.82 -4.62
CA VAL A 249 3.44 24.20 -3.26
C VAL A 249 1.98 23.93 -2.94
N ALA A 250 1.13 23.72 -3.98
CA ALA A 250 -0.24 23.26 -3.78
C ALA A 250 -0.74 22.49 -5.01
N PHE A 251 -1.70 21.59 -4.79
CA PHE A 251 -2.42 20.89 -5.83
C PHE A 251 -3.89 20.79 -5.45
N ALA A 252 -4.80 21.10 -6.39
CA ALA A 252 -6.25 21.16 -6.14
C ALA A 252 -6.63 21.99 -4.90
N GLY A 253 -5.96 23.12 -4.71
CA GLY A 253 -6.19 24.01 -3.57
C GLY A 253 -5.63 23.50 -2.22
N GLN A 254 -5.05 22.31 -2.17
CA GLN A 254 -4.48 21.75 -0.96
C GLN A 254 -2.96 21.96 -0.92
N PRO A 255 -2.36 22.29 0.26
CA PRO A 255 -0.93 22.48 0.39
C PRO A 255 -0.17 21.18 0.13
N VAL A 256 1.02 21.32 -0.49
CA VAL A 256 1.95 20.23 -0.79
C VAL A 256 3.26 20.51 -0.06
N HIS A 257 3.55 19.74 1.00
CA HIS A 257 4.79 19.84 1.76
C HIS A 257 5.91 19.01 1.15
N GLY A 258 5.55 18.00 0.34
CA GLY A 258 6.49 17.08 -0.29
C GLY A 258 5.81 16.10 -1.24
N ILE A 259 6.59 15.18 -1.80
CA ILE A 259 6.16 14.20 -2.79
C ILE A 259 5.00 13.35 -2.26
N ASP A 260 5.04 12.98 -0.99
CA ASP A 260 4.01 12.11 -0.40
C ASP A 260 2.64 12.80 -0.36
N ASP A 261 2.59 14.12 -0.08
CA ASP A 261 1.35 14.90 -0.17
C ASP A 261 0.84 14.96 -1.62
N LEU A 262 1.73 15.21 -2.58
CA LEU A 262 1.36 15.24 -3.98
C LEU A 262 0.81 13.87 -4.43
N HIS A 263 1.43 12.76 -4.02
CA HIS A 263 0.94 11.42 -4.30
C HIS A 263 -0.44 11.15 -3.69
N ARG A 264 -0.70 11.62 -2.47
CA ARG A 264 -2.00 11.47 -1.81
C ARG A 264 -3.10 12.24 -2.54
N LEU A 265 -2.77 13.44 -3.02
CA LEU A 265 -3.69 14.29 -3.77
C LEU A 265 -3.95 13.81 -5.21
N LEU A 266 -3.05 13.01 -5.78
CA LEU A 266 -3.19 12.39 -7.10
C LEU A 266 -3.94 11.04 -6.99
N SER A 267 -5.11 11.06 -6.37
CA SER A 267 -6.02 9.92 -6.22
C SER A 267 -6.83 9.64 -7.49
N GLY A 268 -7.49 8.48 -7.56
CA GLY A 268 -8.20 8.03 -8.75
C GLY A 268 -9.37 8.94 -9.17
N ASP A 269 -10.02 9.62 -8.21
CA ASP A 269 -11.09 10.60 -8.46
C ASP A 269 -10.61 11.89 -9.16
N ARG A 270 -9.29 12.11 -9.19
CA ARG A 270 -8.68 13.24 -9.90
C ARG A 270 -8.37 12.96 -11.38
N ILE A 271 -8.55 11.73 -11.84
CA ILE A 271 -8.32 11.37 -13.24
C ILE A 271 -9.36 12.09 -14.11
N GLY A 272 -8.89 12.90 -15.05
CA GLY A 272 -9.72 13.67 -15.96
C GLY A 272 -10.42 14.89 -15.33
N ALA A 273 -10.29 15.10 -14.01
CA ALA A 273 -10.85 16.25 -13.33
C ALA A 273 -9.99 17.50 -13.57
N ALA A 274 -10.62 18.58 -14.04
CA ALA A 274 -9.96 19.88 -14.15
C ALA A 274 -9.67 20.43 -12.74
N THR A 275 -8.43 20.84 -12.51
CA THR A 275 -7.98 21.41 -11.23
C THR A 275 -6.84 22.41 -11.47
N SER A 276 -6.18 22.88 -10.40
CA SER A 276 -4.99 23.72 -10.51
C SER A 276 -3.81 23.14 -9.76
N VAL A 277 -2.62 23.53 -10.20
CA VAL A 277 -1.35 23.33 -9.49
C VAL A 277 -0.72 24.69 -9.22
N ALA A 278 -0.38 24.94 -7.95
CA ALA A 278 0.37 26.13 -7.58
C ALA A 278 1.86 25.79 -7.50
N ALA A 279 2.68 26.59 -8.16
CA ALA A 279 4.14 26.45 -8.15
C ALA A 279 4.82 27.80 -7.90
N VAL A 280 6.02 27.76 -7.33
CA VAL A 280 6.90 28.90 -7.22
C VAL A 280 8.00 28.74 -8.26
N ARG A 281 8.07 29.69 -9.20
CA ARG A 281 9.11 29.79 -10.24
C ARG A 281 9.97 31.02 -9.95
N LYS A 282 11.24 30.83 -9.59
CA LYS A 282 12.11 31.92 -9.12
C LYS A 282 11.48 32.67 -7.94
N ALA A 283 10.90 33.85 -8.17
CA ALA A 283 10.26 34.67 -7.15
C ALA A 283 8.74 34.85 -7.38
N GLU A 284 8.17 34.18 -8.37
CA GLU A 284 6.74 34.30 -8.72
C GLU A 284 5.97 33.08 -8.30
N ARG A 285 4.74 33.27 -7.81
CA ARG A 285 3.77 32.20 -7.60
C ARG A 285 2.88 32.08 -8.82
N LEU A 286 2.88 30.91 -9.40
CA LEU A 286 2.05 30.56 -10.55
C LEU A 286 0.87 29.71 -10.07
N GLU A 287 -0.29 29.92 -10.66
CA GLU A 287 -1.46 29.06 -10.53
C GLU A 287 -1.82 28.58 -11.93
N LEU A 288 -1.57 27.32 -12.21
CA LEU A 288 -1.69 26.74 -13.54
C LEU A 288 -2.84 25.73 -13.60
N PRO A 289 -3.76 25.83 -14.58
CA PRO A 289 -4.79 24.83 -14.77
C PRO A 289 -4.16 23.52 -15.23
N ILE A 290 -4.58 22.41 -14.67
CA ILE A 290 -4.07 21.10 -14.98
C ILE A 290 -5.18 20.04 -14.91
N THR A 291 -5.11 19.05 -15.82
CA THR A 291 -5.99 17.87 -15.79
C THR A 291 -5.11 16.65 -15.74
N ALA A 292 -5.11 15.98 -14.59
CA ALA A 292 -4.33 14.78 -14.39
C ALA A 292 -4.87 13.61 -15.22
N VAL A 293 -3.99 12.71 -15.65
CA VAL A 293 -4.34 11.49 -16.39
C VAL A 293 -4.12 10.27 -15.54
N GLU A 294 -4.69 9.14 -15.93
CA GLU A 294 -4.47 7.88 -15.24
C GLU A 294 -3.01 7.44 -15.38
N THR A 295 -2.43 6.91 -14.31
CA THR A 295 -1.12 6.26 -14.37
C THR A 295 -1.22 5.05 -15.29
N ALA A 296 -0.30 4.91 -16.24
CA ALA A 296 -0.26 3.72 -17.08
C ALA A 296 -0.14 2.47 -16.22
N LYS A 297 -0.82 1.40 -16.62
CA LYS A 297 -0.69 0.08 -15.98
C LYS A 297 0.79 -0.34 -16.09
N PRO A 298 1.41 -0.80 -14.98
CA PRO A 298 2.80 -1.26 -14.99
C PRO A 298 3.00 -2.48 -15.90
#